data_74a3dbe242f63d7040e9904ee0932f07
#
_entry.id   74a3dbe242f63d7040e9904ee0932f07
#
_cell.length_a   1.000
_cell.length_b   1.000
_cell.length_c   1.000
_cell.angle_alpha   90.00
_cell.angle_beta   90.00
_cell.angle_gamma   90.00
#
_symmetry.space_group_name_H-M   'P 1'
#
loop_
_entity.id
_entity.type
_entity.pdbx_description
1 polymer ?
#
loop_
_entity_poly.entity_id
_entity_poly.type
_entity_poly.pdbx_seq_one_letter_code
_entity_poly.pdbx_strand_id
1 'polypeptide(L)'
;MTTATLTKPPRPADAPSARRSRWTGIWRVLTRKPGRIFGLSILVFFVLMGTFGPMVYGDQLAIDPDAIYQPPSAEHWLGTDFAGSDVLQATVVGSRYVLLTCSLAALFASTIGTTVGLLAGFHRGLSDSALMRVTDFVLTVPGLPLLVVLTTMWKFDSPLEMGLVLGVVGWGGIARAVRSQVLSLRERGFLEAARGLGLPSRHIIVRELLPNIAPYVAMHLLLSVIGFVEAQVGLFFLGIVPFTSTNWGVMINQAVFSGGALQSPEAIFYLLAPLACILLLIMGVVLFLDAIDELFNPRLRER
;
A
#
# COMPACT_ATOMS: atom_id res chain seq x y z
N MET A 1 60.59 -40.09 -19.74
CA MET A 1 59.44 -39.61 -20.53
C MET A 1 58.16 -40.03 -19.79
N THR A 2 57.60 -39.10 -19.01
CA THR A 2 56.38 -39.35 -18.22
C THR A 2 55.24 -38.67 -18.92
N THR A 3 54.34 -39.45 -19.49
CA THR A 3 53.12 -38.99 -20.17
C THR A 3 52.12 -38.50 -19.14
N ALA A 4 51.92 -37.17 -19.09
CA ALA A 4 50.88 -36.57 -18.32
C ALA A 4 49.52 -36.81 -18.99
N THR A 5 48.66 -37.61 -18.38
CA THR A 5 47.28 -37.81 -18.75
C THR A 5 46.48 -36.55 -18.42
N LEU A 6 46.08 -35.83 -19.46
CA LEU A 6 45.13 -34.69 -19.38
C LEU A 6 43.75 -35.24 -18.99
N THR A 7 43.39 -35.13 -17.71
CA THR A 7 42.06 -35.41 -17.24
C THR A 7 41.10 -34.32 -17.76
N LYS A 8 40.10 -34.77 -18.54
CA LYS A 8 39.02 -33.94 -19.09
C LYS A 8 38.29 -33.18 -17.97
N PRO A 9 38.11 -31.85 -18.04
CA PRO A 9 37.39 -31.15 -17.00
C PRO A 9 35.96 -31.69 -16.86
N PRO A 10 35.43 -31.80 -15.61
CA PRO A 10 34.08 -32.30 -15.40
C PRO A 10 33.08 -31.40 -16.13
N ARG A 11 32.10 -32.04 -16.79
CA ARG A 11 30.93 -31.33 -17.40
C ARG A 11 30.26 -30.51 -16.31
N PRO A 12 29.86 -29.24 -16.60
CA PRO A 12 29.03 -28.50 -15.66
C PRO A 12 27.75 -29.32 -15.44
N ALA A 13 27.58 -29.80 -14.21
CA ALA A 13 26.33 -30.43 -13.78
C ALA A 13 25.19 -29.43 -14.03
N ASP A 14 24.06 -29.93 -14.53
CA ASP A 14 22.85 -29.17 -14.86
C ASP A 14 22.52 -28.18 -13.76
N ALA A 15 22.88 -26.91 -13.96
CA ALA A 15 22.51 -25.84 -13.05
C ALA A 15 20.98 -25.72 -13.11
N PRO A 16 20.25 -25.87 -12.00
CA PRO A 16 18.79 -25.71 -11.99
C PRO A 16 18.48 -24.34 -12.58
N SER A 17 17.55 -24.29 -13.54
CA SER A 17 17.23 -23.08 -14.29
C SER A 17 17.11 -21.91 -13.34
N ALA A 18 17.83 -20.81 -13.57
CA ALA A 18 17.95 -19.64 -12.68
C ALA A 18 16.58 -19.04 -12.27
N ARG A 19 15.55 -19.35 -13.04
CA ARG A 19 14.15 -18.95 -12.77
C ARG A 19 13.52 -19.78 -11.64
N ARG A 20 13.77 -21.10 -11.58
CA ARG A 20 13.27 -21.98 -10.49
C ARG A 20 13.93 -21.65 -9.16
N SER A 21 15.22 -21.28 -9.17
CA SER A 21 15.96 -20.88 -7.98
C SER A 21 15.46 -19.57 -7.36
N ARG A 22 14.96 -18.61 -8.16
CA ARG A 22 14.43 -17.33 -7.64
C ARG A 22 13.11 -17.52 -6.89
N TRP A 23 12.17 -18.29 -7.43
CA TRP A 23 10.86 -18.53 -6.79
C TRP A 23 10.99 -19.31 -5.47
N THR A 24 11.84 -20.32 -5.44
CA THR A 24 12.11 -21.07 -4.20
C THR A 24 12.78 -20.20 -3.12
N GLY A 25 13.62 -19.23 -3.54
CA GLY A 25 14.20 -18.24 -2.63
C GLY A 25 13.17 -17.31 -2.01
N ILE A 26 12.22 -16.80 -2.81
CA ILE A 26 11.13 -15.94 -2.34
C ILE A 26 10.23 -16.69 -1.34
N TRP A 27 9.79 -17.89 -1.68
CA TRP A 27 8.98 -18.72 -0.79
C TRP A 27 9.68 -19.00 0.54
N ARG A 28 10.97 -19.32 0.52
CA ARG A 28 11.75 -19.58 1.74
C ARG A 28 11.83 -18.33 2.64
N VAL A 29 11.97 -17.14 2.08
CA VAL A 29 12.00 -15.89 2.86
C VAL A 29 10.62 -15.61 3.47
N LEU A 30 9.55 -15.78 2.70
CA LEU A 30 8.17 -15.57 3.17
C LEU A 30 7.78 -16.54 4.28
N THR A 31 8.23 -17.81 4.21
CA THR A 31 7.85 -18.85 5.17
C THR A 31 8.80 -19.01 6.36
N ARG A 32 9.92 -18.28 6.40
CA ARG A 32 10.95 -18.44 7.45
C ARG A 32 10.49 -17.95 8.84
N LYS A 33 9.65 -16.92 8.90
CA LYS A 33 9.14 -16.35 10.16
C LYS A 33 7.61 -16.41 10.19
N PRO A 34 6.99 -16.91 11.28
CA PRO A 34 5.53 -17.04 11.37
C PRO A 34 4.80 -15.69 11.21
N GLY A 35 5.37 -14.60 11.72
CA GLY A 35 4.78 -13.26 11.55
C GLY A 35 4.64 -12.82 10.09
N ARG A 36 5.53 -13.24 9.19
CA ARG A 36 5.45 -12.92 7.75
C ARG A 36 4.34 -13.68 7.04
N ILE A 37 4.21 -14.98 7.38
CA ILE A 37 3.11 -15.80 6.87
C ILE A 37 1.79 -15.19 7.33
N PHE A 38 1.71 -14.81 8.60
CA PHE A 38 0.52 -14.20 9.16
C PHE A 38 0.20 -12.85 8.50
N GLY A 39 1.19 -11.97 8.33
CA GLY A 39 1.02 -10.70 7.62
C GLY A 39 0.57 -10.90 6.16
N LEU A 40 1.20 -11.82 5.43
CA LEU A 40 0.80 -12.16 4.07
C LEU A 40 -0.62 -12.73 4.02
N SER A 41 -0.98 -13.62 4.96
CA SER A 41 -2.33 -14.21 5.05
C SER A 41 -3.39 -13.15 5.27
N ILE A 42 -3.12 -12.15 6.11
CA ILE A 42 -4.03 -11.01 6.33
C ILE A 42 -4.19 -10.21 5.02
N LEU A 43 -3.09 -9.88 4.34
CA LEU A 43 -3.16 -9.12 3.09
C LEU A 43 -3.92 -9.89 2.00
N VAL A 44 -3.65 -11.19 1.86
CA VAL A 44 -4.38 -12.06 0.93
C VAL A 44 -5.86 -12.12 1.29
N PHE A 45 -6.18 -12.25 2.58
CA PHE A 45 -7.57 -12.23 3.07
C PHE A 45 -8.28 -10.94 2.63
N PHE A 46 -7.68 -9.77 2.84
CA PHE A 46 -8.28 -8.49 2.43
C PHE A 46 -8.43 -8.36 0.91
N VAL A 47 -7.44 -8.82 0.13
CA VAL A 47 -7.55 -8.84 -1.33
C VAL A 47 -8.70 -9.75 -1.79
N LEU A 48 -8.84 -10.92 -1.19
CA LEU A 48 -9.94 -11.84 -1.48
C LEU A 48 -11.28 -11.25 -1.05
N MET A 49 -11.36 -10.65 0.14
CA MET A 49 -12.56 -10.00 0.65
C MET A 49 -13.02 -8.86 -0.25
N GLY A 50 -12.11 -7.95 -0.65
CA GLY A 50 -12.46 -6.83 -1.52
C GLY A 50 -12.77 -7.22 -2.97
N THR A 51 -12.25 -8.37 -3.44
CA THR A 51 -12.49 -8.84 -4.82
C THR A 51 -13.73 -9.70 -4.91
N PHE A 52 -13.87 -10.69 -4.03
CA PHE A 52 -14.94 -11.68 -4.07
C PHE A 52 -16.12 -11.34 -3.17
N GLY A 53 -15.90 -10.54 -2.12
CA GLY A 53 -16.97 -10.16 -1.18
C GLY A 53 -18.18 -9.54 -1.87
N PRO A 54 -18.02 -8.50 -2.70
CA PRO A 54 -19.14 -7.92 -3.45
C PRO A 54 -19.84 -8.89 -4.41
N MET A 55 -19.13 -9.91 -4.91
CA MET A 55 -19.74 -10.95 -5.76
C MET A 55 -20.64 -11.88 -4.97
N VAL A 56 -20.35 -12.10 -3.69
CA VAL A 56 -21.15 -12.98 -2.80
C VAL A 56 -22.33 -12.24 -2.21
N TYR A 57 -22.12 -11.02 -1.75
CA TYR A 57 -23.13 -10.22 -1.05
C TYR A 57 -23.90 -9.24 -1.93
N GLY A 58 -23.46 -9.00 -3.18
CA GLY A 58 -23.95 -7.91 -4.02
C GLY A 58 -23.37 -6.55 -3.63
N ASP A 59 -23.48 -5.56 -4.51
CA ASP A 59 -22.97 -4.20 -4.28
C ASP A 59 -23.94 -3.32 -3.47
N GLN A 60 -25.20 -3.74 -3.34
CA GLN A 60 -26.24 -2.98 -2.63
C GLN A 60 -26.55 -3.64 -1.28
N LEU A 61 -26.55 -2.83 -0.23
CA LEU A 61 -27.02 -3.26 1.09
C LEU A 61 -28.55 -3.35 1.09
N ALA A 62 -29.07 -4.48 1.52
CA ALA A 62 -30.49 -4.60 1.82
C ALA A 62 -30.80 -3.78 3.08
N ILE A 63 -31.82 -2.95 3.01
CA ILE A 63 -32.34 -2.18 4.14
C ILE A 63 -33.62 -2.88 4.61
N ASP A 64 -33.65 -3.31 5.86
CA ASP A 64 -34.82 -3.90 6.48
C ASP A 64 -35.22 -3.10 7.73
N PRO A 65 -36.25 -2.22 7.63
CA PRO A 65 -36.67 -1.39 8.73
C PRO A 65 -37.16 -2.20 9.95
N ASP A 66 -37.54 -3.46 9.76
CA ASP A 66 -37.98 -4.35 10.85
C ASP A 66 -36.82 -5.05 11.57
N ALA A 67 -35.60 -4.94 10.98
CA ALA A 67 -34.38 -5.55 11.50
C ALA A 67 -33.40 -4.54 12.13
N ILE A 68 -33.86 -3.38 12.58
CA ILE A 68 -32.99 -2.32 13.17
C ILE A 68 -32.39 -2.82 14.49
N TYR A 69 -31.04 -2.69 14.62
CA TYR A 69 -30.27 -3.05 15.82
C TYR A 69 -30.49 -4.48 16.34
N GLN A 70 -30.68 -5.41 15.43
CA GLN A 70 -30.71 -6.81 15.84
C GLN A 70 -29.34 -7.27 16.32
N PRO A 71 -29.25 -8.00 17.44
CA PRO A 71 -28.01 -8.55 17.93
C PRO A 71 -27.46 -9.63 16.98
N PRO A 72 -26.18 -10.01 17.12
CA PRO A 72 -25.60 -11.11 16.36
C PRO A 72 -26.44 -12.38 16.41
N SER A 73 -26.75 -12.93 15.23
CA SER A 73 -27.58 -14.11 15.03
C SER A 73 -27.02 -15.00 13.92
N ALA A 74 -27.69 -16.16 13.67
CA ALA A 74 -27.28 -17.02 12.54
C ALA A 74 -27.54 -16.39 11.18
N GLU A 75 -28.49 -15.46 11.08
CA GLU A 75 -28.80 -14.70 9.86
C GLU A 75 -27.90 -13.47 9.72
N HIS A 76 -27.63 -12.78 10.84
CA HIS A 76 -26.78 -11.57 10.90
C HIS A 76 -25.63 -11.78 11.88
N TRP A 77 -24.49 -12.28 11.41
CA TRP A 77 -23.36 -12.68 12.26
C TRP A 77 -22.78 -11.56 13.12
N LEU A 78 -22.81 -10.33 12.62
CA LEU A 78 -22.38 -9.13 13.36
C LEU A 78 -23.57 -8.23 13.75
N GLY A 79 -24.80 -8.76 13.63
CA GLY A 79 -26.00 -7.97 13.84
C GLY A 79 -26.30 -7.01 12.68
N THR A 80 -27.22 -6.10 12.92
CA THR A 80 -27.67 -5.09 11.95
C THR A 80 -27.41 -3.67 12.45
N ASP A 81 -27.36 -2.73 11.52
CA ASP A 81 -27.14 -1.31 11.81
C ASP A 81 -28.46 -0.54 12.09
N PHE A 82 -28.37 0.76 12.20
CA PHE A 82 -29.50 1.66 12.44
C PHE A 82 -30.51 1.71 11.28
N ALA A 83 -30.15 1.21 10.10
CA ALA A 83 -31.03 1.11 8.92
C ALA A 83 -31.55 -0.33 8.71
N GLY A 84 -31.16 -1.27 9.59
CA GLY A 84 -31.46 -2.68 9.45
C GLY A 84 -30.57 -3.43 8.45
N SER A 85 -29.46 -2.82 8.00
CA SER A 85 -28.54 -3.47 7.08
C SER A 85 -27.56 -4.38 7.84
N ASP A 86 -27.18 -5.51 7.23
CA ASP A 86 -26.22 -6.46 7.81
C ASP A 86 -24.82 -5.84 7.92
N VAL A 87 -24.29 -5.81 9.15
CA VAL A 87 -22.98 -5.20 9.47
C VAL A 87 -21.84 -5.96 8.81
N LEU A 88 -21.91 -7.30 8.70
CA LEU A 88 -20.88 -8.08 8.03
C LEU A 88 -20.87 -7.79 6.52
N GLN A 89 -22.04 -7.77 5.90
CA GLN A 89 -22.18 -7.41 4.49
C GLN A 89 -21.61 -6.02 4.22
N ALA A 90 -21.99 -5.01 5.02
CA ALA A 90 -21.48 -3.63 4.90
C ALA A 90 -19.95 -3.57 5.03
N THR A 91 -19.38 -4.31 5.99
CA THR A 91 -17.93 -4.37 6.21
C THR A 91 -17.20 -5.00 5.02
N VAL A 92 -17.73 -6.09 4.48
CA VAL A 92 -17.14 -6.81 3.34
C VAL A 92 -17.25 -6.00 2.05
N VAL A 93 -18.42 -5.46 1.73
CA VAL A 93 -18.63 -4.64 0.53
C VAL A 93 -17.80 -3.36 0.61
N GLY A 94 -17.80 -2.70 1.77
CA GLY A 94 -17.03 -1.48 2.00
C GLY A 94 -15.51 -1.65 1.87
N SER A 95 -14.99 -2.85 2.08
CA SER A 95 -13.56 -3.15 1.93
C SER A 95 -13.03 -2.86 0.53
N ARG A 96 -13.82 -3.15 -0.51
CA ARG A 96 -13.45 -2.94 -1.91
C ARG A 96 -13.09 -1.48 -2.19
N TYR A 97 -13.95 -0.57 -1.74
CA TYR A 97 -13.71 0.88 -1.94
C TYR A 97 -12.42 1.31 -1.24
N VAL A 98 -12.22 0.91 0.02
CA VAL A 98 -11.03 1.28 0.81
C VAL A 98 -9.76 0.74 0.16
N LEU A 99 -9.73 -0.55 -0.16
CA LEU A 99 -8.53 -1.20 -0.70
C LEU A 99 -8.15 -0.67 -2.08
N LEU A 100 -9.12 -0.48 -2.97
CA LEU A 100 -8.87 0.08 -4.30
C LEU A 100 -8.35 1.51 -4.22
N THR A 101 -9.03 2.37 -3.46
CA THR A 101 -8.62 3.78 -3.28
C THR A 101 -7.20 3.88 -2.74
N CYS A 102 -6.89 3.18 -1.64
CA CYS A 102 -5.58 3.28 -0.98
C CYS A 102 -4.47 2.68 -1.83
N SER A 103 -4.74 1.56 -2.55
CA SER A 103 -3.77 0.96 -3.46
C SER A 103 -3.46 1.87 -4.65
N LEU A 104 -4.47 2.49 -5.24
CA LEU A 104 -4.31 3.46 -6.32
C LEU A 104 -3.55 4.70 -5.84
N ALA A 105 -3.93 5.26 -4.68
CA ALA A 105 -3.24 6.40 -4.09
C ALA A 105 -1.75 6.10 -3.84
N ALA A 106 -1.43 4.93 -3.26
CA ALA A 106 -0.07 4.50 -3.02
C ALA A 106 0.72 4.34 -4.33
N LEU A 107 0.10 3.78 -5.36
CA LEU A 107 0.71 3.61 -6.68
C LEU A 107 1.01 4.97 -7.34
N PHE A 108 0.06 5.91 -7.34
CA PHE A 108 0.24 7.25 -7.90
C PHE A 108 1.31 8.03 -7.12
N ALA A 109 1.20 8.07 -5.79
CA ALA A 109 2.18 8.77 -4.95
C ALA A 109 3.58 8.19 -5.11
N SER A 110 3.73 6.85 -5.14
CA SER A 110 5.02 6.20 -5.35
C SER A 110 5.59 6.48 -6.74
N THR A 111 4.75 6.48 -7.77
CA THR A 111 5.20 6.76 -9.15
C THR A 111 5.68 8.19 -9.29
N ILE A 112 4.89 9.17 -8.85
CA ILE A 112 5.25 10.60 -8.89
C ILE A 112 6.49 10.84 -8.01
N GLY A 113 6.44 10.40 -6.74
CA GLY A 113 7.51 10.62 -5.77
C GLY A 113 8.83 9.99 -6.18
N THR A 114 8.80 8.75 -6.70
CA THR A 114 10.01 8.08 -7.21
C THR A 114 10.58 8.80 -8.41
N THR A 115 9.75 9.22 -9.36
CA THR A 115 10.20 9.94 -10.55
C THR A 115 10.85 11.27 -10.17
N VAL A 116 10.19 12.07 -9.35
CA VAL A 116 10.69 13.37 -8.87
C VAL A 116 11.98 13.18 -8.06
N GLY A 117 11.99 12.23 -7.13
CA GLY A 117 13.15 11.94 -6.29
C GLY A 117 14.37 11.45 -7.08
N LEU A 118 14.16 10.55 -8.07
CA LEU A 118 15.21 10.08 -8.97
C LEU A 118 15.81 11.23 -9.78
N LEU A 119 14.96 12.04 -10.41
CA LEU A 119 15.41 13.16 -11.25
C LEU A 119 16.16 14.21 -10.41
N ALA A 120 15.62 14.58 -9.25
CA ALA A 120 16.27 15.54 -8.35
C ALA A 120 17.62 15.02 -7.83
N GLY A 121 17.68 13.78 -7.34
CA GLY A 121 18.91 13.19 -6.82
C GLY A 121 19.98 12.96 -7.89
N PHE A 122 19.57 12.66 -9.14
CA PHE A 122 20.51 12.42 -10.23
C PHE A 122 21.09 13.70 -10.81
N HIS A 123 20.29 14.73 -11.11
CA HIS A 123 20.73 15.88 -11.93
C HIS A 123 21.44 17.00 -11.17
N ARG A 124 21.42 17.09 -9.85
CA ARG A 124 21.98 18.21 -9.05
C ARG A 124 21.75 19.64 -9.62
N GLY A 125 22.05 20.65 -8.82
CA GLY A 125 21.99 22.04 -9.26
C GLY A 125 20.57 22.59 -9.37
N LEU A 126 20.29 23.35 -10.44
CA LEU A 126 19.01 24.03 -10.60
C LEU A 126 17.80 23.09 -10.69
N SER A 127 17.96 21.97 -11.38
CA SER A 127 16.88 20.97 -11.51
C SER A 127 16.51 20.35 -10.15
N ASP A 128 17.51 19.99 -9.35
CA ASP A 128 17.30 19.49 -7.98
C ASP A 128 16.61 20.56 -7.13
N SER A 129 17.13 21.79 -7.14
CA SER A 129 16.57 22.88 -6.36
C SER A 129 15.13 23.20 -6.76
N ALA A 130 14.81 23.19 -8.05
CA ALA A 130 13.47 23.46 -8.54
C ALA A 130 12.48 22.36 -8.13
N LEU A 131 12.83 21.08 -8.36
CA LEU A 131 12.00 19.94 -8.00
C LEU A 131 11.76 19.86 -6.48
N MET A 132 12.81 20.13 -5.68
CA MET A 132 12.67 20.13 -4.22
C MET A 132 11.86 21.32 -3.71
N ARG A 133 11.92 22.50 -4.32
CA ARG A 133 11.05 23.63 -3.95
C ARG A 133 9.58 23.29 -4.17
N VAL A 134 9.23 22.65 -5.31
CA VAL A 134 7.88 22.17 -5.55
C VAL A 134 7.47 21.12 -4.51
N THR A 135 8.37 20.17 -4.21
CA THR A 135 8.14 19.15 -3.18
C THR A 135 7.93 19.79 -1.80
N ASP A 136 8.76 20.77 -1.45
CA ASP A 136 8.66 21.48 -0.17
C ASP A 136 7.36 22.28 -0.08
N PHE A 137 6.94 22.92 -1.16
CA PHE A 137 5.65 23.60 -1.22
C PHE A 137 4.49 22.64 -0.96
N VAL A 138 4.46 21.48 -1.64
CA VAL A 138 3.43 20.45 -1.42
C VAL A 138 3.43 19.96 0.03
N LEU A 139 4.59 19.76 0.64
CA LEU A 139 4.70 19.30 2.03
C LEU A 139 4.41 20.38 3.07
N THR A 140 4.45 21.66 2.70
CA THR A 140 4.11 22.78 3.61
C THR A 140 2.60 22.89 3.81
N VAL A 141 1.81 22.50 2.80
CA VAL A 141 0.36 22.51 2.90
C VAL A 141 -0.10 21.34 3.76
N PRO A 142 -0.85 21.57 4.86
CA PRO A 142 -1.36 20.46 5.66
C PRO A 142 -2.29 19.58 4.83
N GLY A 143 -1.96 18.27 4.75
CA GLY A 143 -2.64 17.36 3.81
C GLY A 143 -4.14 17.22 4.06
N LEU A 144 -4.57 17.03 5.31
CA LEU A 144 -6.00 16.89 5.62
C LEU A 144 -6.83 18.15 5.28
N PRO A 145 -6.48 19.38 5.68
CA PRO A 145 -7.17 20.58 5.25
C PRO A 145 -7.22 20.75 3.73
N LEU A 146 -6.14 20.43 3.02
CA LEU A 146 -6.13 20.48 1.56
C LEU A 146 -7.12 19.49 0.96
N LEU A 147 -7.13 18.25 1.46
CA LEU A 147 -8.07 17.23 1.02
C LEU A 147 -9.53 17.64 1.29
N VAL A 148 -9.80 18.24 2.45
CA VAL A 148 -11.12 18.79 2.77
C VAL A 148 -11.59 19.81 1.71
N VAL A 149 -10.74 20.76 1.37
CA VAL A 149 -11.06 21.77 0.34
C VAL A 149 -11.30 21.12 -1.02
N LEU A 150 -10.43 20.18 -1.40
CA LEU A 150 -10.57 19.49 -2.69
C LEU A 150 -11.86 18.66 -2.77
N THR A 151 -12.26 18.01 -1.67
CA THR A 151 -13.49 17.21 -1.63
C THR A 151 -14.76 18.04 -1.65
N THR A 152 -14.71 19.30 -1.22
CA THR A 152 -15.86 20.23 -1.36
C THR A 152 -16.01 20.78 -2.77
N MET A 153 -14.89 20.89 -3.51
CA MET A 153 -14.88 21.41 -4.89
C MET A 153 -15.16 20.33 -5.94
N TRP A 154 -14.86 19.08 -5.62
CA TRP A 154 -14.97 17.96 -6.55
C TRP A 154 -15.72 16.79 -5.90
N LYS A 155 -16.72 16.26 -6.60
CA LYS A 155 -17.41 15.05 -6.18
C LYS A 155 -16.59 13.83 -6.59
N PHE A 156 -16.28 12.98 -5.64
CA PHE A 156 -15.53 11.73 -5.89
C PHE A 156 -16.52 10.56 -5.90
N ASP A 157 -16.93 10.16 -7.09
CA ASP A 157 -17.90 9.08 -7.26
C ASP A 157 -17.22 7.70 -7.43
N SER A 158 -15.89 7.68 -7.60
CA SER A 158 -15.15 6.44 -7.81
C SER A 158 -13.89 6.32 -6.95
N PRO A 159 -13.46 5.07 -6.63
CA PRO A 159 -12.18 4.82 -5.94
C PRO A 159 -10.96 5.37 -6.70
N LEU A 160 -11.04 5.45 -8.03
CA LEU A 160 -9.96 5.97 -8.87
C LEU A 160 -9.77 7.47 -8.66
N GLU A 161 -10.84 8.24 -8.66
CA GLU A 161 -10.78 9.71 -8.46
C GLU A 161 -10.25 10.05 -7.08
N MET A 162 -10.78 9.40 -6.05
CA MET A 162 -10.31 9.57 -4.68
C MET A 162 -8.84 9.15 -4.55
N GLY A 163 -8.46 8.01 -5.15
CA GLY A 163 -7.08 7.52 -5.15
C GLY A 163 -6.10 8.46 -5.85
N LEU A 164 -6.51 9.06 -6.97
CA LEU A 164 -5.71 10.08 -7.69
C LEU A 164 -5.45 11.30 -6.80
N VAL A 165 -6.50 11.84 -6.18
CA VAL A 165 -6.37 13.04 -5.34
C VAL A 165 -5.48 12.77 -4.13
N LEU A 166 -5.70 11.68 -3.42
CA LEU A 166 -4.85 11.29 -2.30
C LEU A 166 -3.38 11.10 -2.75
N GLY A 167 -3.16 10.44 -3.89
CA GLY A 167 -1.83 10.20 -4.44
C GLY A 167 -1.11 11.47 -4.87
N VAL A 168 -1.84 12.41 -5.50
CA VAL A 168 -1.30 13.72 -5.91
C VAL A 168 -0.98 14.62 -4.72
N VAL A 169 -1.67 14.47 -3.60
CA VAL A 169 -1.35 15.20 -2.36
C VAL A 169 -0.20 14.52 -1.59
N GLY A 170 -0.11 13.18 -1.61
CA GLY A 170 0.78 12.41 -0.72
C GLY A 170 2.17 12.08 -1.26
N TRP A 171 2.57 12.46 -2.47
CA TRP A 171 3.83 12.03 -3.09
C TRP A 171 5.09 12.70 -2.54
N GLY A 172 4.99 13.88 -1.91
CA GLY A 172 6.14 14.71 -1.55
C GLY A 172 7.12 14.03 -0.58
N GLY A 173 6.61 13.29 0.40
CA GLY A 173 7.44 12.54 1.35
C GLY A 173 8.28 11.47 0.67
N ILE A 174 7.69 10.74 -0.28
CA ILE A 174 8.37 9.70 -1.06
C ILE A 174 9.47 10.32 -1.93
N ALA A 175 9.20 11.47 -2.57
CA ALA A 175 10.18 12.16 -3.41
C ALA A 175 11.43 12.56 -2.62
N ARG A 176 11.25 13.11 -1.41
CA ARG A 176 12.35 13.50 -0.54
C ARG A 176 13.16 12.28 -0.06
N ALA A 177 12.47 11.20 0.29
CA ALA A 177 13.07 9.95 0.73
C ALA A 177 13.87 9.27 -0.41
N VAL A 178 13.30 9.16 -1.61
CA VAL A 178 13.98 8.61 -2.79
C VAL A 178 15.18 9.44 -3.20
N ARG A 179 15.05 10.78 -3.20
CA ARG A 179 16.19 11.67 -3.46
C ARG A 179 17.37 11.41 -2.52
N SER A 180 17.10 11.24 -1.24
CA SER A 180 18.13 10.95 -0.23
C SER A 180 18.87 9.64 -0.56
N GLN A 181 18.15 8.60 -0.94
CA GLN A 181 18.74 7.32 -1.35
C GLN A 181 19.57 7.45 -2.64
N VAL A 182 19.09 8.18 -3.62
CA VAL A 182 19.82 8.41 -4.88
C VAL A 182 21.11 9.18 -4.62
N LEU A 183 21.09 10.19 -3.75
CA LEU A 183 22.31 10.93 -3.38
C LEU A 183 23.35 10.02 -2.72
N SER A 184 22.95 9.10 -1.85
CA SER A 184 23.84 8.11 -1.23
C SER A 184 24.42 7.11 -2.24
N LEU A 185 23.60 6.63 -3.18
CA LEU A 185 24.05 5.66 -4.20
C LEU A 185 24.98 6.31 -5.23
N ARG A 186 24.81 7.57 -5.49
CA ARG A 186 25.53 8.32 -6.52
C ARG A 186 27.04 8.41 -6.27
N GLU A 187 27.46 8.30 -5.00
CA GLU A 187 28.87 8.31 -4.59
C GLU A 187 29.49 6.91 -4.63
N ARG A 188 28.76 5.92 -5.15
CA ARG A 188 29.26 4.56 -5.29
C ARG A 188 30.00 4.36 -6.60
N GLY A 189 31.12 3.63 -6.57
CA GLY A 189 32.06 3.45 -7.70
C GLY A 189 31.43 2.88 -8.97
N PHE A 190 30.34 2.09 -8.88
CA PHE A 190 29.66 1.58 -10.08
C PHE A 190 29.00 2.68 -10.92
N LEU A 191 28.50 3.75 -10.28
CA LEU A 191 27.93 4.90 -11.01
C LEU A 191 29.02 5.83 -11.59
N GLU A 192 30.17 5.92 -10.93
CA GLU A 192 31.32 6.61 -11.49
C GLU A 192 31.86 5.87 -12.73
N ALA A 193 31.95 4.55 -12.66
CA ALA A 193 32.31 3.71 -13.80
C ALA A 193 31.35 3.87 -14.98
N ALA A 194 30.03 3.83 -14.70
CA ALA A 194 29.00 4.02 -15.72
C ALA A 194 29.10 5.39 -16.43
N ARG A 195 29.41 6.46 -15.67
CA ARG A 195 29.65 7.78 -16.23
C ARG A 195 30.98 7.85 -17.02
N GLY A 196 32.02 7.21 -16.50
CA GLY A 196 33.33 7.14 -17.20
C GLY A 196 33.24 6.40 -18.54
N LEU A 197 32.34 5.43 -18.66
CA LEU A 197 32.02 4.75 -19.93
C LEU A 197 31.12 5.57 -20.86
N GLY A 198 30.70 6.79 -20.49
CA GLY A 198 29.86 7.65 -21.31
C GLY A 198 28.41 7.17 -21.46
N LEU A 199 27.89 6.34 -20.55
CA LEU A 199 26.52 5.86 -20.63
C LEU A 199 25.52 7.02 -20.52
N PRO A 200 24.45 7.04 -21.33
CA PRO A 200 23.46 8.12 -21.28
C PRO A 200 22.69 8.12 -19.94
N SER A 201 22.34 9.31 -19.46
CA SER A 201 21.63 9.51 -18.18
C SER A 201 20.41 8.62 -18.00
N ARG A 202 19.61 8.44 -19.06
CA ARG A 202 18.45 7.53 -19.05
C ARG A 202 18.83 6.09 -18.73
N HIS A 203 19.94 5.60 -19.28
CA HIS A 203 20.44 4.25 -19.00
C HIS A 203 20.83 4.12 -17.53
N ILE A 204 21.58 5.09 -17.01
CA ILE A 204 22.03 5.11 -15.61
C ILE A 204 20.83 5.15 -14.66
N ILE A 205 19.84 6.02 -14.91
CA ILE A 205 18.64 6.13 -14.06
C ILE A 205 17.84 4.82 -14.06
N VAL A 206 17.52 4.26 -15.24
CA VAL A 206 16.58 3.14 -15.36
C VAL A 206 17.24 1.79 -15.07
N ARG A 207 18.51 1.60 -15.46
CA ARG A 207 19.17 0.29 -15.34
C ARG A 207 20.11 0.17 -14.16
N GLU A 208 20.62 1.30 -13.65
CA GLU A 208 21.55 1.28 -12.52
C GLU A 208 20.89 1.78 -11.23
N LEU A 209 20.26 2.95 -11.23
CA LEU A 209 19.68 3.53 -10.02
C LEU A 209 18.36 2.88 -9.63
N LEU A 210 17.38 2.83 -10.54
CA LEU A 210 16.04 2.36 -10.23
C LEU A 210 16.00 0.93 -9.65
N PRO A 211 16.73 -0.06 -10.19
CA PRO A 211 16.76 -1.40 -9.60
C PRO A 211 17.40 -1.42 -8.21
N ASN A 212 18.38 -0.55 -7.96
CA ASN A 212 19.06 -0.48 -6.66
C ASN A 212 18.22 0.20 -5.57
N ILE A 213 17.29 1.10 -5.94
CA ILE A 213 16.35 1.71 -4.99
C ILE A 213 14.98 1.01 -4.96
N ALA A 214 14.71 0.06 -5.87
CA ALA A 214 13.43 -0.63 -5.95
C ALA A 214 12.96 -1.24 -4.61
N PRO A 215 13.84 -1.84 -3.78
CA PRO A 215 13.47 -2.30 -2.44
C PRO A 215 12.90 -1.19 -1.58
N TYR A 216 13.58 -0.05 -1.58
CA TYR A 216 13.19 1.12 -0.80
C TYR A 216 11.86 1.72 -1.27
N VAL A 217 11.68 1.79 -2.59
CA VAL A 217 10.40 2.24 -3.19
C VAL A 217 9.26 1.28 -2.82
N ALA A 218 9.49 -0.04 -2.86
CA ALA A 218 8.50 -1.04 -2.48
C ALA A 218 8.09 -0.91 -1.00
N MET A 219 9.04 -0.68 -0.09
CA MET A 219 8.74 -0.41 1.32
C MET A 219 7.89 0.85 1.49
N HIS A 220 8.27 1.94 0.83
CA HIS A 220 7.52 3.20 0.89
C HIS A 220 6.12 3.09 0.28
N LEU A 221 5.95 2.32 -0.79
CA LEU A 221 4.65 2.04 -1.38
C LEU A 221 3.73 1.37 -0.35
N LEU A 222 4.20 0.33 0.34
CA LEU A 222 3.41 -0.35 1.38
C LEU A 222 3.10 0.56 2.58
N LEU A 223 4.09 1.33 3.05
CA LEU A 223 3.86 2.31 4.14
C LEU A 223 2.85 3.38 3.74
N SER A 224 2.85 3.80 2.48
CA SER A 224 1.90 4.78 1.96
C SER A 224 0.46 4.25 1.98
N VAL A 225 0.25 2.94 1.80
CA VAL A 225 -1.09 2.34 1.92
C VAL A 225 -1.68 2.63 3.30
N ILE A 226 -0.89 2.47 4.39
CA ILE A 226 -1.34 2.77 5.76
C ILE A 226 -1.79 4.24 5.86
N GLY A 227 -0.92 5.17 5.45
CA GLY A 227 -1.24 6.60 5.52
C GLY A 227 -2.47 6.98 4.68
N PHE A 228 -2.69 6.34 3.54
CA PHE A 228 -3.88 6.59 2.72
C PHE A 228 -5.15 5.95 3.28
N VAL A 229 -5.06 4.81 3.97
CA VAL A 229 -6.19 4.26 4.75
C VAL A 229 -6.61 5.25 5.82
N GLU A 230 -5.67 5.76 6.61
CA GLU A 230 -5.93 6.75 7.66
C GLU A 230 -6.54 8.03 7.10
N ALA A 231 -5.96 8.58 6.02
CA ALA A 231 -6.46 9.81 5.39
C ALA A 231 -7.86 9.63 4.83
N GLN A 232 -8.13 8.53 4.10
CA GLN A 232 -9.45 8.25 3.54
C GLN A 232 -10.49 8.05 4.63
N VAL A 233 -10.21 7.18 5.60
CA VAL A 233 -11.12 6.91 6.73
C VAL A 233 -11.41 8.20 7.48
N GLY A 234 -10.38 9.03 7.73
CA GLY A 234 -10.54 10.32 8.39
C GLY A 234 -11.47 11.27 7.63
N LEU A 235 -11.35 11.37 6.30
CA LEU A 235 -12.23 12.22 5.48
C LEU A 235 -13.69 11.78 5.53
N PHE A 236 -13.96 10.49 5.41
CA PHE A 236 -15.32 9.95 5.49
C PHE A 236 -15.87 10.02 6.93
N PHE A 237 -15.03 9.76 7.94
CA PHE A 237 -15.41 9.90 9.34
C PHE A 237 -15.83 11.33 9.70
N LEU A 238 -15.16 12.34 9.16
CA LEU A 238 -15.54 13.74 9.35
C LEU A 238 -16.83 14.13 8.60
N GLY A 239 -17.39 13.24 7.76
CA GLY A 239 -18.62 13.52 7.00
C GLY A 239 -18.46 14.57 5.90
N ILE A 240 -17.21 14.84 5.49
CA ILE A 240 -16.90 15.88 4.49
C ILE A 240 -17.16 15.37 3.07
N VAL A 241 -16.89 14.08 2.86
CA VAL A 241 -17.15 13.41 1.58
C VAL A 241 -18.59 12.88 1.57
N PRO A 242 -19.37 13.11 0.50
CA PRO A 242 -20.71 12.54 0.39
C PRO A 242 -20.70 11.02 0.52
N PHE A 243 -21.68 10.47 1.24
CA PHE A 243 -21.84 9.02 1.48
C PHE A 243 -22.47 8.33 0.24
N THR A 244 -21.78 8.37 -0.88
CA THR A 244 -22.24 7.75 -2.14
C THR A 244 -21.94 6.26 -2.21
N SER A 245 -21.04 5.77 -1.36
CA SER A 245 -20.62 4.37 -1.32
C SER A 245 -20.40 3.88 0.11
N THR A 246 -20.67 2.61 0.33
CA THR A 246 -20.34 1.95 1.61
C THR A 246 -18.82 1.81 1.72
N ASN A 247 -18.26 2.30 2.82
CA ASN A 247 -16.85 2.10 3.17
C ASN A 247 -16.66 2.21 4.68
N TRP A 248 -15.52 1.77 5.19
CA TRP A 248 -15.26 1.71 6.62
C TRP A 248 -15.32 3.09 7.32
N GLY A 249 -14.91 4.16 6.66
CA GLY A 249 -14.98 5.52 7.21
C GLY A 249 -16.43 6.00 7.38
N VAL A 250 -17.30 5.73 6.40
CA VAL A 250 -18.74 6.00 6.49
C VAL A 250 -19.38 5.19 7.61
N MET A 251 -19.06 3.88 7.71
CA MET A 251 -19.59 3.03 8.79
C MET A 251 -19.23 3.60 10.16
N ILE A 252 -17.97 3.99 10.37
CA ILE A 252 -17.52 4.58 11.64
C ILE A 252 -18.23 5.91 11.90
N ASN A 253 -18.36 6.79 10.89
CA ASN A 253 -19.10 8.04 11.04
C ASN A 253 -20.54 7.79 11.48
N GLN A 254 -21.26 6.95 10.75
CA GLN A 254 -22.64 6.62 11.03
C GLN A 254 -22.83 5.94 12.39
N ALA A 255 -21.93 5.00 12.74
CA ALA A 255 -21.96 4.35 14.06
C ALA A 255 -21.86 5.36 15.20
N VAL A 256 -20.98 6.35 15.09
CA VAL A 256 -20.73 7.34 16.14
C VAL A 256 -21.79 8.43 16.19
N PHE A 257 -22.15 9.01 15.04
CA PHE A 257 -22.97 10.23 14.99
C PHE A 257 -24.46 9.97 14.76
N SER A 258 -24.83 8.91 14.06
CA SER A 258 -26.23 8.62 13.69
C SER A 258 -26.76 7.34 14.31
N GLY A 259 -25.89 6.32 14.44
CA GLY A 259 -26.29 4.98 14.79
C GLY A 259 -26.24 4.66 16.28
N GLY A 260 -25.91 5.61 17.14
CA GLY A 260 -25.93 5.38 18.60
C GLY A 260 -25.08 4.19 19.09
N ALA A 261 -24.07 3.76 18.35
CA ALA A 261 -23.26 2.59 18.68
C ALA A 261 -22.50 2.69 20.02
N LEU A 262 -22.32 3.92 20.51
CA LEU A 262 -21.71 4.18 21.84
C LEU A 262 -22.73 4.09 22.99
N GLN A 263 -24.02 4.07 22.69
CA GLN A 263 -25.11 4.07 23.68
C GLN A 263 -25.86 2.73 23.74
N SER A 264 -25.84 1.94 22.65
CA SER A 264 -26.54 0.67 22.54
C SER A 264 -25.56 -0.49 22.39
N PRO A 265 -25.52 -1.45 23.32
CA PRO A 265 -24.65 -2.62 23.22
C PRO A 265 -24.87 -3.42 21.92
N GLU A 266 -26.08 -3.44 21.40
CA GLU A 266 -26.47 -4.15 20.19
C GLU A 266 -25.80 -3.54 18.94
N ALA A 267 -25.61 -2.22 18.93
CA ALA A 267 -25.01 -1.48 17.82
C ALA A 267 -23.47 -1.45 17.83
N ILE A 268 -22.82 -1.98 18.88
CA ILE A 268 -21.37 -1.86 19.06
C ILE A 268 -20.57 -2.53 17.91
N PHE A 269 -21.07 -3.61 17.33
CA PHE A 269 -20.40 -4.31 16.24
C PHE A 269 -20.33 -3.48 14.95
N TYR A 270 -21.27 -2.55 14.74
CA TYR A 270 -21.25 -1.63 13.62
C TYR A 270 -20.05 -0.68 13.68
N LEU A 271 -19.57 -0.36 14.88
CA LEU A 271 -18.33 0.41 15.09
C LEU A 271 -17.09 -0.49 15.11
N LEU A 272 -17.14 -1.63 15.81
CA LEU A 272 -15.97 -2.48 16.01
C LEU A 272 -15.52 -3.21 14.74
N ALA A 273 -16.46 -3.60 13.86
CA ALA A 273 -16.13 -4.36 12.65
C ALA A 273 -15.19 -3.57 11.70
N PRO A 274 -15.51 -2.33 11.27
CA PRO A 274 -14.60 -1.56 10.44
C PRO A 274 -13.29 -1.19 11.15
N LEU A 275 -13.32 -0.89 12.46
CA LEU A 275 -12.10 -0.63 13.23
C LEU A 275 -11.18 -1.85 13.28
N ALA A 276 -11.73 -3.04 13.51
CA ALA A 276 -10.97 -4.29 13.49
C ALA A 276 -10.35 -4.55 12.11
N CYS A 277 -11.09 -4.30 11.03
CA CYS A 277 -10.57 -4.42 9.67
C CYS A 277 -9.40 -3.46 9.42
N ILE A 278 -9.50 -2.20 9.82
CA ILE A 278 -8.42 -1.22 9.68
C ILE A 278 -7.20 -1.67 10.46
N LEU A 279 -7.34 -2.04 11.73
CA LEU A 279 -6.24 -2.49 12.57
C LEU A 279 -5.57 -3.75 12.02
N LEU A 280 -6.36 -4.72 11.57
CA LEU A 280 -5.84 -5.94 10.94
C LEU A 280 -5.10 -5.64 9.64
N LEU A 281 -5.63 -4.75 8.80
CA LEU A 281 -4.98 -4.36 7.56
C LEU A 281 -3.62 -3.70 7.82
N ILE A 282 -3.57 -2.73 8.75
CA ILE A 282 -2.33 -2.07 9.17
C ILE A 282 -1.34 -3.11 9.72
N MET A 283 -1.79 -3.99 10.60
CA MET A 283 -0.96 -5.07 11.14
C MET A 283 -0.42 -5.98 10.04
N GLY A 284 -1.26 -6.36 9.06
CA GLY A 284 -0.85 -7.15 7.92
C GLY A 284 0.26 -6.49 7.10
N VAL A 285 0.12 -5.19 6.80
CA VAL A 285 1.15 -4.41 6.09
C VAL A 285 2.44 -4.34 6.89
N VAL A 286 2.38 -4.02 8.19
CA VAL A 286 3.57 -3.90 9.05
C VAL A 286 4.33 -5.23 9.15
N LEU A 287 3.62 -6.34 9.37
CA LEU A 287 4.23 -7.67 9.44
C LEU A 287 4.83 -8.10 8.08
N PHE A 288 4.26 -7.66 6.98
CA PHE A 288 4.74 -7.97 5.64
C PHE A 288 5.96 -7.11 5.23
N LEU A 289 6.11 -5.90 5.79
CA LEU A 289 7.30 -5.05 5.56
C LEU A 289 8.61 -5.77 5.90
N ASP A 290 8.65 -6.54 6.99
CA ASP A 290 9.80 -7.36 7.37
C ASP A 290 10.19 -8.39 6.28
N ALA A 291 9.21 -8.89 5.53
CA ALA A 291 9.46 -9.81 4.43
C ALA A 291 10.10 -9.10 3.23
N ILE A 292 9.63 -7.90 2.91
CA ILE A 292 10.17 -7.06 1.82
C ILE A 292 11.63 -6.72 2.10
N ASP A 293 11.96 -6.30 3.32
CA ASP A 293 13.35 -5.94 3.67
C ASP A 293 14.30 -7.13 3.48
N GLU A 294 13.94 -8.33 3.93
CA GLU A 294 14.79 -9.52 3.75
C GLU A 294 14.83 -10.01 2.29
N LEU A 295 13.75 -9.87 1.54
CA LEU A 295 13.74 -10.26 0.12
C LEU A 295 14.80 -9.51 -0.68
N PHE A 296 15.01 -8.25 -0.36
CA PHE A 296 15.91 -7.37 -1.07
C PHE A 296 17.28 -7.21 -0.42
N ASN A 297 17.46 -7.62 0.85
CA ASN A 297 18.73 -7.52 1.55
C ASN A 297 19.38 -8.92 1.74
N PRO A 298 20.34 -9.31 0.85
CA PRO A 298 20.95 -10.63 0.90
C PRO A 298 21.69 -10.92 2.22
N ARG A 299 22.18 -9.87 2.91
CA ARG A 299 22.93 -10.02 4.17
C ARG A 299 22.06 -10.48 5.34
N LEU A 300 20.74 -10.31 5.25
CA LEU A 300 19.80 -10.79 6.26
C LEU A 300 19.39 -12.26 6.05
N ARG A 301 19.74 -12.85 4.88
CA ARG A 301 19.44 -14.26 4.58
C ARG A 301 20.38 -15.24 5.27
N GLU A 302 21.55 -14.80 5.73
CA GLU A 302 22.59 -15.62 6.33
C GLU A 302 22.54 -15.68 7.87
N ARG A 303 21.61 -14.95 8.49
CA ARG A 303 21.31 -15.01 9.93
C ARG A 303 20.01 -15.80 10.16
#